data_555653e7d5765eac79a21e2e9d015a59
#
_entry.id   555653e7d5765eac79a21e2e9d015a59
#
_cell.length_a   1.000
_cell.length_b   1.000
_cell.length_c   1.000
_cell.angle_alpha   90.00
_cell.angle_beta   90.00
_cell.angle_gamma   90.00
#
_symmetry.space_group_name_H-M   'P 1'
#
loop_
_entity.id
_entity.type
_entity.pdbx_description
1 polymer ?
#
loop_
_entity_poly.entity_id
_entity_poly.type
_entity_poly.pdbx_seq_one_letter_code
_entity_poly.pdbx_strand_id
1 'polypeptide(L)'
;MLKADWKTGLKIVVAAAVAAMTLKAFLVTSCFIPSSGMENSLYQGEGVLVEKWSYGPRVPFPSVFGYHRIASLQAKKGDIMLFNNPSPTAVNTAVEQRNVFIGRCVGTPGDTMMLNNELMNTGCGVFSPDSKSLYAYPASKEDLLLAVLETLGITNNRLISYTNEGDYIRSFSHYEYYLISQKAGNILLRPLNDDDSKDVHPFIVPAKGKSVKIYPWNVVLMANTIFCHEGHSTAVKNDTLWVDGKRTDTYTFSKDYYWVSSNNPVNLVDSRLFGFVPEDCIIGKAWRIWFTMRKGRLGQRVQ
;
A
#
# COMPACT_ATOMS: atom_id res chain seq x y z
N MET A 1 -32.92 -39.69 27.16
CA MET A 1 -31.90 -38.65 27.47
C MET A 1 -30.55 -39.14 26.98
N LEU A 2 -30.09 -38.67 25.82
CA LEU A 2 -28.75 -38.95 25.28
C LEU A 2 -27.74 -38.28 26.22
N LYS A 3 -26.97 -39.07 26.99
CA LYS A 3 -25.77 -38.58 27.67
C LYS A 3 -24.81 -38.13 26.57
N ALA A 4 -24.79 -36.84 26.28
CA ALA A 4 -23.76 -36.25 25.40
C ALA A 4 -22.40 -36.59 26.02
N ASP A 5 -21.66 -37.47 25.35
CA ASP A 5 -20.32 -37.86 25.79
C ASP A 5 -19.43 -36.60 25.69
N TRP A 6 -19.17 -35.96 26.82
CA TRP A 6 -18.41 -34.71 26.91
C TRP A 6 -17.04 -34.83 26.21
N LYS A 7 -16.46 -36.02 26.17
CA LYS A 7 -15.22 -36.32 25.47
C LYS A 7 -15.39 -36.20 23.95
N THR A 8 -16.51 -36.61 23.40
CA THR A 8 -16.84 -36.46 21.99
C THR A 8 -17.10 -34.99 21.65
N GLY A 9 -17.84 -34.27 22.52
CA GLY A 9 -18.03 -32.83 22.38
C GLY A 9 -16.69 -32.06 22.38
N LEU A 10 -15.79 -32.38 23.30
CA LEU A 10 -14.45 -31.76 23.37
C LEU A 10 -13.63 -32.04 22.10
N LYS A 11 -13.63 -33.25 21.58
CA LYS A 11 -12.93 -33.62 20.34
C LYS A 11 -13.45 -32.81 19.15
N ILE A 12 -14.76 -32.61 19.02
CA ILE A 12 -15.37 -31.82 17.95
C ILE A 12 -14.92 -30.37 18.07
N VAL A 13 -14.94 -29.78 19.26
CA VAL A 13 -14.50 -28.38 19.48
C VAL A 13 -13.01 -28.20 19.13
N VAL A 14 -12.15 -29.13 19.57
CA VAL A 14 -10.71 -29.11 19.25
C VAL A 14 -10.49 -29.25 17.75
N ALA A 15 -11.18 -30.19 17.09
CA ALA A 15 -11.05 -30.35 15.63
C ALA A 15 -11.51 -29.10 14.86
N ALA A 16 -12.62 -28.49 15.29
CA ALA A 16 -13.09 -27.22 14.69
C ALA A 16 -12.11 -26.07 14.91
N ALA A 17 -11.51 -25.95 16.11
CA ALA A 17 -10.51 -24.96 16.42
C ALA A 17 -9.23 -25.14 15.57
N VAL A 18 -8.74 -26.37 15.41
CA VAL A 18 -7.60 -26.70 14.57
C VAL A 18 -7.91 -26.37 13.10
N ALA A 19 -9.09 -26.76 12.60
CA ALA A 19 -9.50 -26.42 11.24
C ALA A 19 -9.58 -24.90 11.01
N ALA A 20 -10.17 -24.16 11.94
CA ALA A 20 -10.25 -22.70 11.87
C ALA A 20 -8.85 -22.03 11.90
N MET A 21 -7.94 -22.53 12.76
CA MET A 21 -6.56 -22.05 12.80
C MET A 21 -5.81 -22.34 11.49
N THR A 22 -5.99 -23.53 10.91
CA THR A 22 -5.38 -23.89 9.62
C THR A 22 -5.91 -23.01 8.49
N LEU A 23 -7.23 -22.79 8.43
CA LEU A 23 -7.83 -21.86 7.46
C LEU A 23 -7.24 -20.45 7.60
N LYS A 24 -7.16 -19.93 8.82
CA LYS A 24 -6.58 -18.60 9.09
C LYS A 24 -5.09 -18.55 8.75
N ALA A 25 -4.34 -19.60 9.02
CA ALA A 25 -2.91 -19.65 8.75
C ALA A 25 -2.59 -19.64 7.25
N PHE A 26 -3.31 -20.43 6.44
CA PHE A 26 -2.94 -20.69 5.06
C PHE A 26 -3.86 -20.04 4.01
N LEU A 27 -5.14 -19.86 4.32
CA LEU A 27 -6.12 -19.48 3.30
C LEU A 27 -6.60 -18.04 3.44
N VAL A 28 -7.23 -17.68 4.54
CA VAL A 28 -7.90 -16.40 4.70
C VAL A 28 -7.54 -15.75 6.03
N THR A 29 -7.31 -14.45 5.99
CA THR A 29 -7.26 -13.64 7.21
C THR A 29 -8.19 -12.45 7.05
N SER A 30 -8.51 -11.76 8.15
CA SER A 30 -9.29 -10.54 8.11
C SER A 30 -8.50 -9.40 8.74
N CYS A 31 -8.73 -8.19 8.27
CA CYS A 31 -8.23 -6.97 8.88
C CYS A 31 -9.31 -5.90 8.86
N PHE A 32 -9.22 -4.95 9.79
CA PHE A 32 -9.99 -3.71 9.76
C PHE A 32 -9.14 -2.59 9.19
N ILE A 33 -9.76 -1.72 8.40
CA ILE A 33 -9.10 -0.57 7.78
C ILE A 33 -8.95 0.53 8.83
N PRO A 34 -7.70 0.88 9.23
CA PRO A 34 -7.49 1.79 10.36
C PRO A 34 -7.60 3.27 9.99
N SER A 35 -7.46 3.61 8.71
CA SER A 35 -7.34 4.99 8.24
C SER A 35 -7.97 5.23 6.88
N SER A 36 -7.97 6.48 6.45
CA SER A 36 -8.47 6.91 5.13
C SER A 36 -7.50 6.68 3.98
N GLY A 37 -6.35 6.03 4.20
CA GLY A 37 -5.32 5.84 3.17
C GLY A 37 -5.80 5.13 1.90
N MET A 38 -6.79 4.26 2.01
CA MET A 38 -7.35 3.49 0.89
C MET A 38 -8.76 3.95 0.49
N GLU A 39 -9.14 5.19 0.82
CA GLU A 39 -10.45 5.74 0.45
C GLU A 39 -10.77 5.56 -1.03
N ASN A 40 -12.06 5.49 -1.33
CA ASN A 40 -12.70 5.10 -2.57
C ASN A 40 -12.66 3.60 -2.87
N SER A 41 -11.58 2.89 -2.53
CA SER A 41 -11.54 1.42 -2.59
C SER A 41 -12.00 0.80 -1.27
N LEU A 42 -11.45 1.27 -0.15
CA LEU A 42 -11.74 0.80 1.20
C LEU A 42 -11.85 1.99 2.16
N TYR A 43 -12.81 1.94 3.06
CA TYR A 43 -13.04 3.02 4.01
C TYR A 43 -12.67 2.63 5.43
N GLN A 44 -12.28 3.63 6.23
CA GLN A 44 -11.96 3.44 7.63
C GLN A 44 -13.11 2.74 8.38
N GLY A 45 -12.75 1.71 9.17
CA GLY A 45 -13.71 0.89 9.94
C GLY A 45 -14.30 -0.28 9.15
N GLU A 46 -14.05 -0.41 7.85
CA GLU A 46 -14.46 -1.59 7.10
C GLU A 46 -13.61 -2.81 7.47
N GLY A 47 -14.26 -3.97 7.58
CA GLY A 47 -13.60 -5.26 7.73
C GLY A 47 -13.42 -5.93 6.37
N VAL A 48 -12.19 -6.33 6.05
CA VAL A 48 -11.83 -6.93 4.77
C VAL A 48 -11.31 -8.34 4.95
N LEU A 49 -11.80 -9.28 4.14
CA LEU A 49 -11.21 -10.61 3.98
C LEU A 49 -10.04 -10.53 3.03
N VAL A 50 -8.94 -11.13 3.42
CA VAL A 50 -7.69 -11.19 2.67
C VAL A 50 -7.38 -12.63 2.33
N GLU A 51 -7.31 -12.93 1.04
CA GLU A 51 -6.95 -14.23 0.53
C GLU A 51 -5.42 -14.38 0.42
N LYS A 52 -4.90 -15.45 0.99
CA LYS A 52 -3.46 -15.73 1.00
C LYS A 52 -3.02 -16.59 -0.18
N TRP A 53 -3.95 -17.33 -0.79
CA TRP A 53 -3.64 -18.22 -1.91
C TRP A 53 -3.34 -17.49 -3.21
N SER A 54 -3.80 -16.24 -3.38
CA SER A 54 -3.56 -15.45 -4.60
C SER A 54 -2.08 -15.26 -4.92
N TYR A 55 -1.23 -15.22 -3.89
CA TYR A 55 0.22 -15.10 -4.07
C TYR A 55 0.97 -16.37 -3.64
N GLY A 56 0.22 -17.46 -3.40
CA GLY A 56 0.71 -18.68 -2.79
C GLY A 56 0.76 -18.58 -1.25
N PRO A 57 0.20 -19.58 -0.54
CA PRO A 57 0.21 -19.59 0.91
C PRO A 57 1.63 -19.50 1.47
N ARG A 58 1.84 -18.52 2.36
CA ARG A 58 3.11 -18.37 3.09
C ARG A 58 3.13 -19.36 4.26
N VAL A 59 4.23 -20.09 4.42
CA VAL A 59 4.43 -20.94 5.59
C VAL A 59 4.40 -20.06 6.85
N PRO A 60 3.58 -20.40 7.85
CA PRO A 60 3.52 -19.67 9.12
C PRO A 60 4.88 -19.62 9.83
N PHE A 61 5.09 -18.55 10.60
CA PHE A 61 6.32 -18.33 11.38
C PHE A 61 7.62 -18.33 10.56
N PRO A 62 7.75 -17.44 9.58
CA PRO A 62 8.95 -17.35 8.74
C PRO A 62 10.23 -17.04 9.53
N SER A 63 10.12 -16.48 10.73
CA SER A 63 11.24 -16.28 11.65
C SER A 63 11.83 -17.59 12.18
N VAL A 64 11.05 -18.68 12.21
CA VAL A 64 11.47 -20.00 12.71
C VAL A 64 11.82 -20.94 11.56
N PHE A 65 10.97 -20.99 10.53
CA PHE A 65 11.10 -21.95 9.42
C PHE A 65 11.73 -21.37 8.16
N GLY A 66 12.13 -20.09 8.18
CA GLY A 66 12.52 -19.35 6.99
C GLY A 66 11.32 -18.94 6.14
N TYR A 67 11.57 -18.04 5.19
CA TYR A 67 10.53 -17.62 4.26
C TYR A 67 10.34 -18.65 3.13
N HIS A 68 9.18 -19.25 3.09
CA HIS A 68 8.75 -20.15 2.03
C HIS A 68 7.29 -19.89 1.62
N ARG A 69 7.03 -19.92 0.31
CA ARG A 69 5.68 -19.92 -0.26
C ARG A 69 5.44 -21.17 -1.08
N ILE A 70 4.24 -21.70 -0.95
CA ILE A 70 3.77 -22.81 -1.79
C ILE A 70 3.23 -22.18 -3.08
N ALA A 71 3.79 -22.53 -4.25
CA ALA A 71 3.41 -21.97 -5.54
C ALA A 71 3.47 -20.43 -5.55
N SER A 72 4.67 -19.86 -5.49
CA SER A 72 4.88 -18.40 -5.51
C SER A 72 4.30 -17.77 -6.78
N LEU A 73 3.21 -17.01 -6.63
CA LEU A 73 2.59 -16.22 -7.67
C LEU A 73 2.86 -14.73 -7.39
N GLN A 74 3.20 -14.00 -8.42
CA GLN A 74 3.46 -12.56 -8.30
C GLN A 74 2.16 -11.77 -8.18
N ALA A 75 2.16 -10.74 -7.33
CA ALA A 75 1.10 -9.76 -7.29
C ALA A 75 1.05 -8.97 -8.60
N LYS A 76 -0.14 -8.50 -8.96
CA LYS A 76 -0.37 -7.72 -10.18
C LYS A 76 -0.55 -6.25 -9.86
N LYS A 77 -0.21 -5.38 -10.80
CA LYS A 77 -0.56 -3.96 -10.70
C LYS A 77 -2.07 -3.79 -10.50
N GLY A 78 -2.44 -2.92 -9.58
CA GLY A 78 -3.82 -2.69 -9.17
C GLY A 78 -4.29 -3.55 -8.00
N ASP A 79 -3.61 -4.64 -7.66
CA ASP A 79 -3.97 -5.46 -6.50
C ASP A 79 -3.86 -4.65 -5.21
N ILE A 80 -4.89 -4.72 -4.37
CA ILE A 80 -4.81 -4.19 -3.00
C ILE A 80 -4.26 -5.29 -2.11
N MET A 81 -3.07 -5.04 -1.55
CA MET A 81 -2.28 -6.01 -0.81
C MET A 81 -2.25 -5.70 0.68
N LEU A 82 -2.32 -6.75 1.48
CA LEU A 82 -2.01 -6.72 2.90
C LEU A 82 -0.55 -7.16 3.09
N PHE A 83 0.24 -6.42 3.84
CA PHE A 83 1.66 -6.71 4.06
C PHE A 83 2.13 -6.26 5.44
N ASN A 84 3.18 -6.92 5.95
CA ASN A 84 3.84 -6.53 7.19
C ASN A 84 4.74 -5.31 6.93
N ASN A 85 4.87 -4.45 7.93
CA ASN A 85 5.70 -3.24 7.85
C ASN A 85 7.14 -3.57 7.42
N PRO A 86 7.61 -3.07 6.27
CA PRO A 86 8.98 -3.24 5.83
C PRO A 86 9.96 -2.24 6.45
N SER A 87 9.46 -1.24 7.20
CA SER A 87 10.24 -0.12 7.73
C SER A 87 11.46 -0.57 8.54
N PRO A 88 12.61 0.13 8.45
CA PRO A 88 13.82 -0.13 9.23
C PRO A 88 13.59 -0.20 10.74
N THR A 89 12.68 0.59 11.28
CA THR A 89 12.32 0.57 12.72
C THR A 89 11.75 -0.76 13.17
N ALA A 90 11.26 -1.58 12.24
CA ALA A 90 10.70 -2.90 12.49
C ALA A 90 11.65 -4.06 12.17
N VAL A 91 12.87 -3.79 11.66
CA VAL A 91 13.81 -4.82 11.18
C VAL A 91 14.19 -5.81 12.27
N ASN A 92 14.32 -5.37 13.53
CA ASN A 92 14.66 -6.24 14.66
C ASN A 92 13.47 -7.06 15.17
N THR A 93 12.27 -6.85 14.62
CA THR A 93 11.05 -7.58 14.99
C THR A 93 10.77 -8.63 13.91
N ALA A 94 10.42 -9.85 14.32
CA ALA A 94 10.03 -10.91 13.41
C ALA A 94 8.92 -10.42 12.45
N VAL A 95 9.01 -10.76 11.17
CA VAL A 95 8.13 -10.23 10.12
C VAL A 95 6.65 -10.41 10.47
N GLU A 96 6.27 -11.56 11.01
CA GLU A 96 4.91 -11.89 11.41
C GLU A 96 4.38 -11.09 12.62
N GLN A 97 5.26 -10.44 13.37
CA GLN A 97 4.91 -9.63 14.55
C GLN A 97 4.85 -8.13 14.25
N ARG A 98 5.27 -7.73 13.04
CA ARG A 98 5.26 -6.33 12.62
C ARG A 98 3.84 -5.85 12.35
N ASN A 99 3.62 -4.57 12.51
CA ASN A 99 2.36 -3.92 12.12
C ASN A 99 2.00 -4.28 10.68
N VAL A 100 0.70 -4.40 10.44
CA VAL A 100 0.17 -4.77 9.13
C VAL A 100 -0.37 -3.52 8.45
N PHE A 101 0.01 -3.34 7.18
CA PHE A 101 -0.43 -2.26 6.32
C PHE A 101 -1.20 -2.80 5.12
N ILE A 102 -2.00 -1.93 4.50
CA ILE A 102 -2.74 -2.22 3.29
C ILE A 102 -2.49 -1.11 2.27
N GLY A 103 -2.27 -1.50 1.02
CA GLY A 103 -2.00 -0.56 -0.07
C GLY A 103 -2.16 -1.21 -1.44
N ARG A 104 -2.15 -0.39 -2.47
CA ARG A 104 -2.27 -0.83 -3.87
C ARG A 104 -0.90 -1.07 -4.48
N CYS A 105 -0.71 -2.24 -5.09
CA CYS A 105 0.46 -2.55 -5.89
C CYS A 105 0.47 -1.69 -7.17
N VAL A 106 1.47 -0.85 -7.31
CA VAL A 106 1.64 0.02 -8.49
C VAL A 106 2.91 -0.29 -9.27
N GLY A 107 3.85 -0.99 -8.66
CA GLY A 107 5.06 -1.51 -9.29
C GLY A 107 5.33 -2.96 -8.91
N THR A 108 5.56 -3.80 -9.91
CA THR A 108 5.88 -5.23 -9.77
C THR A 108 7.36 -5.49 -10.07
N PRO A 109 7.93 -6.64 -9.65
CA PRO A 109 9.36 -6.93 -9.84
C PRO A 109 9.82 -6.76 -11.29
N GLY A 110 10.81 -5.90 -11.51
CA GLY A 110 11.38 -5.60 -12.82
C GLY A 110 10.70 -4.45 -13.57
N ASP A 111 9.64 -3.86 -13.04
CA ASP A 111 9.02 -2.67 -13.62
C ASP A 111 9.95 -1.45 -13.51
N THR A 112 9.83 -0.55 -14.48
CA THR A 112 10.42 0.79 -14.41
C THR A 112 9.33 1.80 -14.10
N MET A 113 9.51 2.54 -13.02
CA MET A 113 8.60 3.59 -12.58
C MET A 113 9.28 4.95 -12.75
N MET A 114 8.53 5.94 -13.20
CA MET A 114 9.01 7.33 -13.30
C MET A 114 8.65 8.05 -12.00
N LEU A 115 9.62 8.31 -11.13
CA LEU A 115 9.40 8.96 -9.84
C LEU A 115 10.15 10.30 -9.81
N ASN A 116 9.54 11.28 -9.15
CA ASN A 116 10.21 12.55 -8.83
C ASN A 116 11.03 12.43 -7.54
N ASN A 117 11.64 13.51 -7.10
CA ASN A 117 12.46 13.54 -5.87
C ASN A 117 11.68 13.23 -4.59
N GLU A 118 10.35 13.38 -4.61
CA GLU A 118 9.45 13.00 -3.51
C GLU A 118 8.96 11.55 -3.63
N LEU A 119 9.53 10.77 -4.54
CA LEU A 119 9.11 9.41 -4.87
C LEU A 119 7.63 9.31 -5.30
N MET A 120 7.09 10.42 -5.80
CA MET A 120 5.77 10.44 -6.42
C MET A 120 5.88 9.95 -7.86
N ASN A 121 4.95 9.10 -8.26
CA ASN A 121 4.92 8.68 -9.66
C ASN A 121 4.34 9.79 -10.54
N THR A 122 5.12 10.18 -11.51
CA THR A 122 4.78 11.20 -12.51
C THR A 122 4.53 10.59 -13.90
N GLY A 123 4.57 9.26 -14.00
CA GLY A 123 4.26 8.56 -15.25
C GLY A 123 2.80 8.71 -15.65
N CYS A 124 2.54 8.67 -16.95
CA CYS A 124 1.22 8.71 -17.56
C CYS A 124 0.31 7.64 -16.98
N GLY A 125 -0.50 7.98 -16.02
CA GLY A 125 -1.50 7.05 -15.56
C GLY A 125 -1.86 7.24 -14.11
N VAL A 126 -3.13 7.46 -13.95
CA VAL A 126 -3.79 7.24 -12.67
C VAL A 126 -3.58 5.77 -12.36
N PHE A 127 -2.83 5.43 -11.31
CA PHE A 127 -2.61 4.04 -10.89
C PHE A 127 -3.93 3.32 -10.61
N SER A 128 -4.94 4.09 -10.23
CA SER A 128 -6.27 3.65 -9.97
C SER A 128 -7.21 4.85 -10.11
N PRO A 129 -8.43 4.68 -10.63
CA PRO A 129 -9.45 5.73 -10.62
C PRO A 129 -9.75 6.25 -9.21
N ASP A 130 -9.41 5.46 -8.18
CA ASP A 130 -9.61 5.81 -6.77
C ASP A 130 -8.47 6.64 -6.17
N SER A 131 -7.32 6.74 -6.85
CA SER A 131 -6.19 7.55 -6.37
C SER A 131 -6.59 9.01 -6.28
N LYS A 132 -6.30 9.63 -5.12
CA LYS A 132 -6.59 11.04 -4.86
C LYS A 132 -5.35 11.90 -5.05
N SER A 133 -5.55 13.12 -5.50
CA SER A 133 -4.56 14.20 -5.55
C SER A 133 -5.02 15.37 -4.69
N LEU A 134 -4.10 16.27 -4.36
CA LEU A 134 -4.40 17.47 -3.60
C LEU A 134 -4.81 18.60 -4.54
N TYR A 135 -5.87 19.32 -4.15
CA TYR A 135 -6.38 20.48 -4.86
C TYR A 135 -6.55 21.65 -3.90
N ALA A 136 -6.13 22.83 -4.37
CA ALA A 136 -6.38 24.10 -3.69
C ALA A 136 -7.57 24.83 -4.32
N TYR A 137 -8.29 25.61 -3.51
CA TYR A 137 -9.39 26.47 -3.94
C TYR A 137 -9.56 27.65 -2.97
N PRO A 138 -10.10 28.78 -3.44
CA PRO A 138 -10.30 29.95 -2.60
C PRO A 138 -11.21 29.64 -1.40
N ALA A 139 -10.81 30.05 -0.20
CA ALA A 139 -11.58 29.84 1.05
C ALA A 139 -13.02 30.42 0.96
N SER A 140 -13.20 31.51 0.19
CA SER A 140 -14.51 32.12 -0.08
C SER A 140 -15.48 31.22 -0.84
N LYS A 141 -15.02 30.10 -1.41
CA LYS A 141 -15.84 29.12 -2.14
C LYS A 141 -16.15 27.85 -1.34
N GLU A 142 -15.80 27.81 -0.05
CA GLU A 142 -16.00 26.63 0.81
C GLU A 142 -17.47 26.18 0.85
N ASP A 143 -18.41 27.08 1.14
CA ASP A 143 -19.84 26.73 1.27
C ASP A 143 -20.41 26.21 -0.06
N LEU A 144 -20.00 26.80 -1.18
CA LEU A 144 -20.40 26.34 -2.50
C LEU A 144 -19.85 24.94 -2.78
N LEU A 145 -18.58 24.69 -2.44
CA LEU A 145 -17.97 23.37 -2.62
C LEU A 145 -18.68 22.33 -1.75
N LEU A 146 -18.95 22.61 -0.49
CA LEU A 146 -19.65 21.68 0.41
C LEU A 146 -21.04 21.31 -0.13
N ALA A 147 -21.81 22.27 -0.63
CA ALA A 147 -23.11 22.00 -1.25
C ALA A 147 -23.00 21.12 -2.50
N VAL A 148 -21.96 21.29 -3.30
CA VAL A 148 -21.69 20.44 -4.46
C VAL A 148 -21.30 19.04 -4.02
N LEU A 149 -20.43 18.89 -3.02
CA LEU A 149 -20.03 17.58 -2.48
C LEU A 149 -21.20 16.79 -1.93
N GLU A 150 -22.11 17.46 -1.21
CA GLU A 150 -23.35 16.85 -0.70
C GLU A 150 -24.24 16.37 -1.85
N THR A 151 -24.45 17.21 -2.89
CA THR A 151 -25.24 16.86 -4.07
C THR A 151 -24.65 15.65 -4.82
N LEU A 152 -23.34 15.53 -4.87
CA LEU A 152 -22.64 14.42 -5.53
C LEU A 152 -22.49 13.18 -4.64
N GLY A 153 -22.87 13.26 -3.35
CA GLY A 153 -22.72 12.17 -2.39
C GLY A 153 -21.26 11.90 -1.99
N ILE A 154 -20.37 12.87 -2.16
CA ILE A 154 -18.95 12.77 -1.77
C ILE A 154 -18.84 13.09 -0.27
N THR A 155 -18.87 12.04 0.57
CA THR A 155 -19.01 12.19 2.03
C THR A 155 -17.70 12.15 2.82
N ASN A 156 -16.60 11.70 2.24
CA ASN A 156 -15.31 11.50 2.94
C ASN A 156 -14.26 12.49 2.48
N ASN A 157 -14.63 13.74 2.46
CA ASN A 157 -13.70 14.79 2.11
C ASN A 157 -13.56 15.77 3.27
N ARG A 158 -12.37 15.97 3.77
CA ARG A 158 -12.06 16.88 4.87
C ARG A 158 -11.12 17.97 4.38
N LEU A 159 -11.23 19.15 4.96
CA LEU A 159 -10.19 20.16 4.84
C LEU A 159 -8.90 19.60 5.43
N ILE A 160 -7.81 19.65 4.66
CA ILE A 160 -6.51 19.09 5.03
C ILE A 160 -5.61 20.16 5.60
N SER A 161 -5.49 21.28 4.89
CA SER A 161 -4.59 22.39 5.20
C SER A 161 -5.01 23.63 4.40
N TYR A 162 -4.14 24.63 4.42
CA TYR A 162 -4.26 25.85 3.59
C TYR A 162 -2.92 26.15 2.93
N THR A 163 -2.95 26.83 1.81
CA THR A 163 -1.75 27.39 1.17
C THR A 163 -1.26 28.63 1.94
N ASN A 164 -0.04 29.07 1.65
CA ASN A 164 0.50 30.33 2.19
C ASN A 164 -0.35 31.55 1.78
N GLU A 165 -1.09 31.45 0.69
CA GLU A 165 -1.99 32.49 0.14
C GLU A 165 -3.39 32.45 0.80
N GLY A 166 -3.67 31.42 1.66
CA GLY A 166 -4.93 31.26 2.36
C GLY A 166 -5.98 30.42 1.60
N ASP A 167 -5.61 29.81 0.49
CA ASP A 167 -6.48 28.86 -0.21
C ASP A 167 -6.61 27.57 0.60
N TYR A 168 -7.78 26.97 0.59
CA TYR A 168 -8.07 25.71 1.25
C TYR A 168 -7.59 24.52 0.40
N ILE A 169 -7.12 23.46 1.07
CA ILE A 169 -6.60 22.24 0.44
C ILE A 169 -7.49 21.05 0.82
N ARG A 170 -7.97 20.33 -0.21
CA ARG A 170 -8.69 19.05 -0.07
C ARG A 170 -8.14 18.03 -1.05
N SER A 171 -8.40 16.74 -0.78
CA SER A 171 -8.03 15.65 -1.68
C SER A 171 -9.24 15.12 -2.45
N PHE A 172 -9.09 14.97 -3.76
CA PHE A 172 -10.10 14.42 -4.65
C PHE A 172 -9.50 13.38 -5.58
N SER A 173 -10.25 12.34 -5.92
CA SER A 173 -9.90 11.49 -7.05
C SER A 173 -10.13 12.24 -8.36
N HIS A 174 -9.52 11.72 -9.43
CA HIS A 174 -9.70 12.32 -10.75
C HIS A 174 -11.18 12.32 -11.19
N TYR A 175 -11.91 11.28 -10.83
CA TYR A 175 -13.35 11.19 -11.10
C TYR A 175 -14.17 12.18 -10.26
N GLU A 176 -13.89 12.30 -8.96
CA GLU A 176 -14.52 13.30 -8.10
C GLU A 176 -14.25 14.72 -8.61
N TYR A 177 -13.02 15.03 -8.98
CA TYR A 177 -12.66 16.32 -9.57
C TYR A 177 -13.44 16.60 -10.87
N TYR A 178 -13.55 15.58 -11.75
CA TYR A 178 -14.36 15.71 -12.97
C TYR A 178 -15.83 16.01 -12.65
N LEU A 179 -16.45 15.28 -11.73
CA LEU A 179 -17.84 15.53 -11.33
C LEU A 179 -18.05 16.92 -10.72
N ILE A 180 -17.13 17.36 -9.85
CA ILE A 180 -17.16 18.69 -9.23
C ILE A 180 -17.05 19.76 -10.32
N SER A 181 -16.12 19.63 -11.25
CA SER A 181 -15.93 20.61 -12.33
C SER A 181 -17.16 20.72 -13.24
N GLN A 182 -17.86 19.62 -13.48
CA GLN A 182 -19.11 19.63 -14.27
C GLN A 182 -20.26 20.35 -13.55
N LYS A 183 -20.34 20.28 -12.22
CA LYS A 183 -21.41 20.87 -11.41
C LYS A 183 -21.13 22.30 -11.00
N ALA A 184 -19.90 22.60 -10.71
CA ALA A 184 -19.53 23.81 -9.98
C ALA A 184 -19.08 24.97 -10.86
N GLY A 185 -18.98 24.81 -12.18
CA GLY A 185 -18.62 25.80 -13.22
C GLY A 185 -17.69 26.96 -12.84
N ASN A 186 -17.75 27.43 -11.60
CA ASN A 186 -17.03 28.61 -11.09
C ASN A 186 -16.11 28.29 -9.89
N ILE A 187 -16.01 27.04 -9.46
CA ILE A 187 -15.01 26.63 -8.46
C ILE A 187 -13.74 26.28 -9.20
N LEU A 188 -12.74 27.10 -9.02
CA LEU A 188 -11.41 26.85 -9.55
C LEU A 188 -10.66 25.92 -8.58
N LEU A 189 -10.87 24.60 -8.72
CA LEU A 189 -10.01 23.62 -8.09
C LEU A 189 -8.68 23.58 -8.87
N ARG A 190 -7.61 23.96 -8.23
CA ARG A 190 -6.26 23.97 -8.79
C ARG A 190 -5.49 22.76 -8.25
N PRO A 191 -5.00 21.83 -9.09
CA PRO A 191 -4.11 20.77 -8.64
C PRO A 191 -2.87 21.38 -7.96
N LEU A 192 -2.48 20.84 -6.79
CA LEU A 192 -1.27 21.30 -6.09
C LEU A 192 0.01 20.67 -6.65
N ASN A 193 -0.13 19.49 -7.28
CA ASN A 193 1.00 18.74 -7.83
C ASN A 193 1.18 18.97 -9.33
N ASP A 194 0.71 20.10 -9.86
CA ASP A 194 0.88 20.50 -11.27
C ASP A 194 2.29 21.03 -11.56
N ASP A 195 3.15 21.04 -10.53
CA ASP A 195 4.52 21.46 -10.77
C ASP A 195 5.24 20.33 -11.50
N ASP A 196 5.45 20.59 -12.78
CA ASP A 196 6.28 19.80 -13.68
C ASP A 196 7.55 19.39 -12.95
N SER A 197 7.60 18.16 -12.55
CA SER A 197 8.75 17.56 -11.92
C SER A 197 9.92 17.60 -12.92
N LYS A 198 10.70 18.66 -12.89
CA LYS A 198 11.91 18.80 -13.70
C LYS A 198 12.93 17.68 -13.43
N ASP A 199 12.76 16.96 -12.30
CA ASP A 199 13.67 15.91 -11.83
C ASP A 199 12.97 14.56 -11.73
N VAL A 200 12.39 14.08 -12.84
CA VAL A 200 11.81 12.74 -12.93
C VAL A 200 12.85 11.74 -13.40
N HIS A 201 13.02 10.68 -12.64
CA HIS A 201 14.00 9.65 -12.94
C HIS A 201 13.37 8.25 -13.02
N PRO A 202 13.93 7.35 -13.84
CA PRO A 202 13.49 5.94 -13.88
C PRO A 202 14.00 5.19 -12.66
N PHE A 203 13.08 4.60 -11.90
CA PHE A 203 13.37 3.68 -10.80
C PHE A 203 12.95 2.27 -11.19
N ILE A 204 13.89 1.34 -11.13
CA ILE A 204 13.61 -0.07 -11.39
C ILE A 204 13.19 -0.71 -10.09
N VAL A 205 12.01 -1.33 -10.07
CA VAL A 205 11.55 -2.16 -8.96
C VAL A 205 12.42 -3.42 -8.92
N PRO A 206 13.15 -3.69 -7.81
CA PRO A 206 14.09 -4.81 -7.80
C PRO A 206 13.38 -6.15 -7.99
N ALA A 207 14.03 -7.05 -8.73
CA ALA A 207 13.54 -8.40 -8.96
C ALA A 207 14.63 -9.41 -8.62
N LYS A 208 14.22 -10.55 -8.11
CA LYS A 208 15.12 -11.64 -7.72
C LYS A 208 16.05 -12.06 -8.87
N GLY A 209 17.34 -12.10 -8.58
CA GLY A 209 18.37 -12.48 -9.54
C GLY A 209 18.65 -11.45 -10.63
N LYS A 210 18.01 -10.27 -10.60
CA LYS A 210 18.27 -9.19 -11.55
C LYS A 210 19.10 -8.09 -10.93
N SER A 211 20.08 -7.61 -11.70
CA SER A 211 20.95 -6.50 -11.29
C SER A 211 20.30 -5.17 -11.59
N VAL A 212 20.34 -4.25 -10.63
CA VAL A 212 19.88 -2.86 -10.77
C VAL A 212 21.10 -1.95 -10.71
N LYS A 213 21.19 -1.02 -11.65
CA LYS A 213 22.26 -0.02 -11.70
C LYS A 213 21.98 1.08 -10.67
N ILE A 214 23.02 1.50 -9.98
CA ILE A 214 22.98 2.54 -8.96
C ILE A 214 23.33 3.88 -9.61
N TYR A 215 22.50 4.87 -9.36
CA TYR A 215 22.63 6.24 -9.84
C TYR A 215 22.47 7.22 -8.67
N PRO A 216 22.91 8.46 -8.79
CA PRO A 216 22.73 9.48 -7.74
C PRO A 216 21.29 9.59 -7.23
N TRP A 217 20.31 9.53 -8.13
CA TRP A 217 18.89 9.69 -7.77
C TRP A 217 18.26 8.45 -7.07
N ASN A 218 18.84 7.26 -7.23
CA ASN A 218 18.30 6.05 -6.59
C ASN A 218 19.18 5.52 -5.45
N VAL A 219 20.35 6.06 -5.23
CA VAL A 219 21.37 5.51 -4.32
C VAL A 219 20.85 5.35 -2.90
N VAL A 220 20.14 6.34 -2.37
CA VAL A 220 19.61 6.32 -0.99
C VAL A 220 18.53 5.25 -0.84
N LEU A 221 17.61 5.18 -1.80
CA LEU A 221 16.53 4.19 -1.81
C LEU A 221 17.10 2.77 -1.91
N MET A 222 18.08 2.55 -2.79
CA MET A 222 18.73 1.24 -2.95
C MET A 222 19.58 0.88 -1.73
N ALA A 223 20.32 1.84 -1.15
CA ALA A 223 21.08 1.60 0.07
C ALA A 223 20.17 1.15 1.22
N ASN A 224 19.05 1.85 1.44
CA ASN A 224 18.09 1.49 2.46
C ASN A 224 17.45 0.12 2.21
N THR A 225 17.12 -0.19 0.95
CA THR A 225 16.55 -1.49 0.57
C THR A 225 17.53 -2.64 0.86
N ILE A 226 18.80 -2.47 0.48
CA ILE A 226 19.85 -3.45 0.71
C ILE A 226 20.10 -3.64 2.21
N PHE A 227 20.22 -2.54 2.95
CA PHE A 227 20.43 -2.60 4.40
C PHE A 227 19.28 -3.30 5.13
N CYS A 228 18.03 -2.93 4.81
CA CYS A 228 16.88 -3.43 5.54
C CYS A 228 16.49 -4.86 5.19
N HIS A 229 16.77 -5.31 3.94
CA HIS A 229 16.14 -6.53 3.43
C HIS A 229 17.10 -7.56 2.85
N GLU A 230 18.34 -7.17 2.53
CA GLU A 230 19.34 -8.10 1.97
C GLU A 230 20.42 -8.51 2.99
N GLY A 231 20.44 -7.88 4.18
CA GLY A 231 21.34 -8.25 5.27
C GLY A 231 22.77 -7.75 5.10
N HIS A 232 23.01 -6.75 4.28
CA HIS A 232 24.32 -6.14 4.05
C HIS A 232 24.43 -4.77 4.72
N SER A 233 25.63 -4.40 5.14
CA SER A 233 25.93 -3.04 5.59
C SER A 233 26.03 -2.11 4.38
N THR A 234 25.43 -0.93 4.47
CA THR A 234 25.46 0.06 3.38
C THR A 234 25.94 1.41 3.88
N ALA A 235 26.63 2.15 3.01
CA ALA A 235 26.98 3.54 3.21
C ALA A 235 26.86 4.29 1.89
N VAL A 236 26.38 5.54 1.95
CA VAL A 236 26.34 6.44 0.81
C VAL A 236 27.35 7.55 1.03
N LYS A 237 28.30 7.70 0.10
CA LYS A 237 29.34 8.75 0.13
C LYS A 237 29.46 9.37 -1.25
N ASN A 238 29.23 10.68 -1.36
CA ASN A 238 29.30 11.42 -2.62
C ASN A 238 28.48 10.72 -3.73
N ASP A 239 27.20 10.44 -3.46
CA ASP A 239 26.26 9.76 -4.36
C ASP A 239 26.72 8.37 -4.85
N THR A 240 27.64 7.78 -4.15
CA THR A 240 28.19 6.43 -4.44
C THR A 240 27.78 5.46 -3.34
N LEU A 241 27.27 4.29 -3.74
CA LEU A 241 26.90 3.21 -2.84
C LEU A 241 28.13 2.36 -2.46
N TRP A 242 28.24 2.09 -1.18
CA TRP A 242 29.20 1.13 -0.61
C TRP A 242 28.42 0.03 0.09
N VAL A 243 28.66 -1.21 -0.30
CA VAL A 243 28.06 -2.42 0.32
C VAL A 243 29.20 -3.24 0.93
N ASP A 244 29.09 -3.52 2.23
CA ASP A 244 30.13 -4.23 3.01
C ASP A 244 31.55 -3.64 2.79
N GLY A 245 31.63 -2.31 2.74
CA GLY A 245 32.87 -1.58 2.55
C GLY A 245 33.42 -1.57 1.11
N LYS A 246 32.71 -2.13 0.14
CA LYS A 246 33.10 -2.14 -1.28
C LYS A 246 32.21 -1.20 -2.08
N ARG A 247 32.81 -0.38 -2.96
CA ARG A 247 32.10 0.44 -3.92
C ARG A 247 31.27 -0.43 -4.86
N THR A 248 30.00 -0.09 -5.04
CA THR A 248 29.03 -0.91 -5.78
C THR A 248 28.25 -0.02 -6.75
N ASP A 249 28.45 -0.23 -8.04
CA ASP A 249 27.75 0.51 -9.10
C ASP A 249 26.51 -0.23 -9.63
N THR A 250 26.40 -1.54 -9.32
CA THR A 250 25.26 -2.40 -9.62
C THR A 250 25.04 -3.40 -8.49
N TYR A 251 23.77 -3.68 -8.15
CA TYR A 251 23.45 -4.66 -7.11
C TYR A 251 22.44 -5.69 -7.62
N THR A 252 22.67 -6.99 -7.32
CA THR A 252 21.76 -8.09 -7.68
C THR A 252 20.96 -8.50 -6.46
N PHE A 253 19.64 -8.32 -6.52
CA PHE A 253 18.75 -8.57 -5.40
C PHE A 253 18.42 -10.05 -5.23
N SER A 254 18.31 -10.51 -3.98
CA SER A 254 18.00 -11.91 -3.63
C SER A 254 16.49 -12.20 -3.61
N LYS A 255 15.65 -11.15 -3.59
CA LYS A 255 14.19 -11.21 -3.43
C LYS A 255 13.49 -10.40 -4.52
N ASP A 256 12.19 -10.69 -4.70
CA ASP A 256 11.28 -9.85 -5.45
C ASP A 256 10.76 -8.71 -4.56
N TYR A 257 10.62 -7.52 -5.15
CA TYR A 257 10.14 -6.32 -4.46
C TYR A 257 8.95 -5.70 -5.18
N TYR A 258 8.17 -4.93 -4.44
CA TYR A 258 6.99 -4.26 -4.94
C TYR A 258 6.98 -2.79 -4.53
N TRP A 259 6.37 -1.96 -5.35
CA TRP A 259 6.06 -0.58 -4.99
C TRP A 259 4.57 -0.48 -4.70
N VAL A 260 4.24 -0.02 -3.50
CA VAL A 260 2.88 0.04 -2.98
C VAL A 260 2.51 1.50 -2.71
N SER A 261 1.32 1.91 -3.12
CA SER A 261 0.80 3.26 -2.91
C SER A 261 -0.52 3.25 -2.17
N SER A 262 -0.73 4.26 -1.33
CA SER A 262 -2.03 4.64 -0.80
C SER A 262 -2.85 5.34 -1.87
N ASN A 263 -4.18 5.22 -1.84
CA ASN A 263 -5.06 5.99 -2.70
C ASN A 263 -5.11 7.48 -2.29
N ASN A 264 -5.04 7.75 -0.98
CA ASN A 264 -5.15 9.09 -0.43
C ASN A 264 -3.77 9.62 0.01
N PRO A 265 -3.29 10.73 -0.56
CA PRO A 265 -1.98 11.29 -0.25
C PRO A 265 -1.85 11.86 1.17
N VAL A 266 -2.95 12.05 1.87
CA VAL A 266 -2.98 12.58 3.25
C VAL A 266 -2.46 11.58 4.27
N ASN A 267 -2.65 10.28 4.01
CA ASN A 267 -2.22 9.20 4.90
C ASN A 267 -1.17 8.33 4.19
N LEU A 268 0.04 8.87 4.11
CA LEU A 268 1.18 8.25 3.45
C LEU A 268 1.79 7.13 4.30
N VAL A 269 1.16 5.97 4.31
CA VAL A 269 1.77 4.75 4.86
C VAL A 269 2.01 3.78 3.71
N ASP A 270 2.95 4.14 2.84
CA ASP A 270 3.24 3.42 1.62
C ASP A 270 4.73 3.53 1.22
N SER A 271 5.08 3.05 0.04
CA SER A 271 6.46 2.98 -0.44
C SER A 271 7.18 4.33 -0.52
N ARG A 272 6.45 5.44 -0.56
CA ARG A 272 7.05 6.79 -0.47
C ARG A 272 7.71 7.05 0.89
N LEU A 273 7.19 6.38 1.93
CA LEU A 273 7.72 6.50 3.30
C LEU A 273 8.79 5.45 3.62
N PHE A 274 8.55 4.18 3.26
CA PHE A 274 9.40 3.06 3.68
C PHE A 274 10.17 2.38 2.53
N GLY A 275 10.00 2.83 1.30
CA GLY A 275 10.68 2.24 0.14
C GLY A 275 9.99 0.97 -0.38
N PHE A 276 10.78 0.09 -0.99
CA PHE A 276 10.29 -1.15 -1.57
C PHE A 276 9.79 -2.15 -0.52
N VAL A 277 8.70 -2.84 -0.85
CA VAL A 277 8.13 -3.92 -0.03
C VAL A 277 8.65 -5.26 -0.55
N PRO A 278 9.45 -6.00 0.23
CA PRO A 278 9.95 -7.30 -0.19
C PRO A 278 8.83 -8.36 -0.15
N GLU A 279 8.97 -9.39 -0.98
CA GLU A 279 7.99 -10.48 -1.12
C GLU A 279 7.68 -11.21 0.20
N ASP A 280 8.64 -11.28 1.12
CA ASP A 280 8.47 -11.94 2.42
C ASP A 280 7.58 -11.15 3.39
N CYS A 281 7.40 -9.84 3.17
CA CYS A 281 6.45 -9.03 3.92
C CYS A 281 5.00 -9.19 3.43
N ILE A 282 4.74 -9.68 2.21
CA ILE A 282 3.40 -9.75 1.64
C ILE A 282 2.61 -10.87 2.32
N ILE A 283 1.39 -10.56 2.80
CA ILE A 283 0.48 -11.50 3.44
C ILE A 283 -0.51 -12.09 2.43
N GLY A 284 -1.19 -11.24 1.67
CA GLY A 284 -2.22 -11.68 0.73
C GLY A 284 -2.93 -10.51 0.05
N LYS A 285 -3.93 -10.83 -0.77
CA LYS A 285 -4.74 -9.89 -1.55
C LYS A 285 -6.06 -9.60 -0.85
N ALA A 286 -6.43 -8.34 -0.74
CA ALA A 286 -7.77 -7.94 -0.29
C ALA A 286 -8.82 -8.48 -1.28
N TRP A 287 -9.84 -9.14 -0.75
CA TRP A 287 -10.79 -9.88 -1.57
C TRP A 287 -12.22 -9.34 -1.47
N ARG A 288 -12.78 -9.34 -0.24
CA ARG A 288 -14.18 -8.95 -0.02
C ARG A 288 -14.35 -8.19 1.29
N ILE A 289 -15.30 -7.25 1.30
CA ILE A 289 -15.74 -6.54 2.49
C ILE A 289 -16.73 -7.44 3.24
N TRP A 290 -16.39 -7.86 4.45
CA TRP A 290 -17.23 -8.68 5.29
C TRP A 290 -17.95 -7.91 6.41
N PHE A 291 -17.45 -6.69 6.71
CA PHE A 291 -18.06 -5.81 7.69
C PHE A 291 -17.97 -4.35 7.20
N THR A 292 -19.08 -3.63 7.27
CA THR A 292 -19.16 -2.21 6.94
C THR A 292 -20.42 -1.58 7.54
N MET A 293 -20.33 -0.32 7.92
CA MET A 293 -21.50 0.49 8.31
C MET A 293 -22.12 1.23 7.10
N ARG A 294 -21.49 1.14 5.92
CA ARG A 294 -21.95 1.82 4.71
C ARG A 294 -22.93 0.94 3.94
N LYS A 295 -24.07 1.52 3.57
CA LYS A 295 -25.10 0.80 2.80
C LYS A 295 -24.54 0.28 1.47
N GLY A 296 -24.89 -0.94 1.12
CA GLY A 296 -24.59 -1.54 -0.18
C GLY A 296 -23.17 -2.05 -0.38
N ARG A 297 -22.24 -1.93 0.61
CA ARG A 297 -20.86 -2.37 0.45
C ARG A 297 -20.56 -3.77 1.00
N LEU A 298 -21.41 -4.31 1.87
CA LEU A 298 -21.23 -5.64 2.44
C LEU A 298 -21.18 -6.70 1.33
N GLY A 299 -20.16 -7.56 1.34
CA GLY A 299 -19.95 -8.62 0.35
C GLY A 299 -19.36 -8.16 -0.98
N GLN A 300 -19.16 -6.86 -1.20
CA GLN A 300 -18.51 -6.37 -2.42
C GLN A 300 -17.07 -6.87 -2.55
N ARG A 301 -16.66 -7.13 -3.79
CA ARG A 301 -15.24 -7.39 -4.08
C ARG A 301 -14.44 -6.10 -3.98
N VAL A 302 -13.24 -6.22 -3.44
CA VAL A 302 -12.26 -5.13 -3.40
C VAL A 302 -11.59 -5.04 -4.77
N GLN A 303 -11.57 -3.82 -5.35
CA GLN A 303 -11.00 -3.52 -6.68
C GLN A 303 -9.96 -2.44 -6.57
#